data_f8a1dfa4822a4ea9e9e03447525b085b
#
_entry.id   f8a1dfa4822a4ea9e9e03447525b085b
#
_cell.length_a   1.000
_cell.length_b   1.000
_cell.length_c   1.000
_cell.angle_alpha   90.00
_cell.angle_beta   90.00
_cell.angle_gamma   90.00
#
_symmetry.space_group_name_H-M   'P 1'
#
loop_
_entity.id
_entity.type
_entity.pdbx_description
1 polymer ?
#
loop_
_entity_poly.entity_id
_entity_poly.type
_entity_poly.pdbx_seq_one_letter_code
_entity_poly.pdbx_strand_id
1 'polypeptide(L)'
;MNVVEELERIFHPRGVVIVGASNRPGNLGGFFLGGFIQRGFAKDRLYVIHPSEKEVAGVKAYPTAQDIPGDVDLAVVYSPRETVPDVIKDCTLKGIKGIVICTSGFAENGIEGRRLQQEIVRIARSGGSRLIGPNCVGIFCPSTGLTNFAGLMPLESGTVGMFSHSGSLSVMFPVAASAMGIHFSKAISCGNECDLNASDFLEYFGQDPETEIIIAYMEGVKDGRRFFNIAKEVSKRKPIIVWKCGDTHVGSRAACSHTGALAGAPEVWDAVFRQTGMIRAGGADEVLDYLQAFYYLPLPRGNRVAILSGMGGMGVAISDACVEFGLEIAELSAATRKCLEAIVPAVGTCIDNPVDLGMMSTFDRRMYIDTLQALGSDDGVDIILMTTGSWQPDYANKVLEAMKGIRKPIVLITTPAMRVVMEEPKPVKGIAIYHDGRRAAQVASRMVAYQRYRCGG
;
A
#
# COMPACT_ATOMS: atom_id res chain seq x y z
N MET A 1 23.22 -13.68 9.75
CA MET A 1 22.48 -12.97 8.69
C MET A 1 21.47 -12.10 9.40
N ASN A 2 21.31 -10.84 9.02
CA ASN A 2 20.27 -9.99 9.59
C ASN A 2 18.93 -10.26 8.87
N VAL A 3 17.82 -9.79 9.44
CA VAL A 3 16.48 -10.06 8.91
C VAL A 3 16.26 -9.50 7.49
N VAL A 4 16.95 -8.43 7.14
CA VAL A 4 16.87 -7.82 5.80
C VAL A 4 17.50 -8.75 4.75
N GLU A 5 18.67 -9.30 5.04
CA GLU A 5 19.33 -10.27 4.16
C GLU A 5 18.54 -11.58 4.02
N GLU A 6 17.86 -12.01 5.09
CA GLU A 6 17.00 -13.19 5.08
C GLU A 6 15.78 -12.99 4.17
N LEU A 7 15.08 -11.83 4.31
CA LEU A 7 13.92 -11.48 3.48
C LEU A 7 14.33 -11.21 2.03
N GLU A 8 15.50 -10.61 1.80
CA GLU A 8 16.00 -10.40 0.44
C GLU A 8 16.15 -11.72 -0.32
N ARG A 9 16.65 -12.76 0.33
CA ARG A 9 16.73 -14.11 -0.27
C ARG A 9 15.36 -14.74 -0.52
N ILE A 10 14.38 -14.43 0.31
CA ILE A 10 13.01 -14.91 0.13
C ILE A 10 12.35 -14.25 -1.09
N PHE A 11 12.60 -12.94 -1.32
CA PHE A 11 12.07 -12.22 -2.47
C PHE A 11 12.86 -12.43 -3.78
N HIS A 12 14.14 -12.76 -3.68
CA HIS A 12 15.01 -13.02 -4.82
C HIS A 12 15.61 -14.44 -4.79
N PRO A 13 14.73 -15.49 -4.79
CA PRO A 13 15.17 -16.87 -4.63
C PRO A 13 15.85 -17.37 -5.90
N ARG A 14 16.91 -18.16 -5.74
CA ARG A 14 17.55 -18.91 -6.84
C ARG A 14 16.63 -19.99 -7.39
N GLY A 15 15.86 -20.62 -6.52
CA GLY A 15 14.83 -21.61 -6.86
C GLY A 15 13.68 -21.61 -5.86
N VAL A 16 12.52 -22.00 -6.35
CA VAL A 16 11.26 -22.09 -5.57
C VAL A 16 10.74 -23.52 -5.64
N VAL A 17 10.30 -24.05 -4.51
CA VAL A 17 9.59 -25.34 -4.46
C VAL A 17 8.17 -25.15 -3.91
N ILE A 18 7.19 -25.72 -4.61
CA ILE A 18 5.79 -25.76 -4.17
C ILE A 18 5.49 -27.14 -3.58
N VAL A 19 5.06 -27.17 -2.33
CA VAL A 19 4.70 -28.41 -1.63
C VAL A 19 3.19 -28.55 -1.56
N GLY A 20 2.67 -29.72 -1.96
CA GLY A 20 1.22 -29.98 -1.95
C GLY A 20 0.49 -29.60 -3.24
N ALA A 21 1.23 -29.22 -4.31
CA ALA A 21 0.65 -29.09 -5.64
C ALA A 21 0.41 -30.47 -6.26
N SER A 22 -0.75 -30.63 -6.96
CA SER A 22 -1.07 -31.85 -7.71
C SER A 22 -1.92 -31.53 -8.94
N ASN A 23 -2.00 -32.49 -9.87
CA ASN A 23 -2.83 -32.39 -11.08
C ASN A 23 -4.34 -32.61 -10.80
N ARG A 24 -4.76 -32.81 -9.55
CA ARG A 24 -6.18 -32.99 -9.20
C ARG A 24 -6.94 -31.67 -9.39
N PRO A 25 -8.12 -31.69 -10.06
CA PRO A 25 -8.96 -30.50 -10.17
C PRO A 25 -9.28 -29.90 -8.78
N GLY A 26 -9.20 -28.57 -8.66
CA GLY A 26 -9.47 -27.86 -7.41
C GLY A 26 -8.36 -27.93 -6.35
N ASN A 27 -7.19 -28.49 -6.67
CA ASN A 27 -6.04 -28.47 -5.78
C ASN A 27 -5.47 -27.05 -5.67
N LEU A 28 -5.45 -26.48 -4.48
CA LEU A 28 -4.94 -25.12 -4.23
C LEU A 28 -3.46 -24.97 -4.60
N GLY A 29 -2.63 -25.93 -4.22
CA GLY A 29 -1.21 -25.90 -4.58
C GLY A 29 -0.98 -25.91 -6.10
N GLY A 30 -1.79 -26.65 -6.86
CA GLY A 30 -1.78 -26.63 -8.33
C GLY A 30 -2.24 -25.31 -8.90
N PHE A 31 -3.27 -24.65 -8.31
CA PHE A 31 -3.71 -23.32 -8.69
C PHE A 31 -2.59 -22.29 -8.53
N PHE A 32 -1.92 -22.28 -7.38
CA PHE A 32 -0.83 -21.34 -7.12
C PHE A 32 0.42 -21.63 -7.96
N LEU A 33 0.76 -22.92 -8.19
CA LEU A 33 1.80 -23.30 -9.14
C LEU A 33 1.54 -22.73 -10.55
N GLY A 34 0.29 -22.83 -11.02
CA GLY A 34 -0.15 -22.22 -12.28
C GLY A 34 0.12 -20.71 -12.31
N GLY A 35 0.02 -20.06 -11.17
CA GLY A 35 0.35 -18.64 -11.01
C GLY A 35 1.80 -18.30 -11.30
N PHE A 36 2.73 -19.01 -10.71
CA PHE A 36 4.16 -18.84 -10.98
C PHE A 36 4.48 -19.03 -12.46
N ILE A 37 3.87 -20.05 -13.10
CA ILE A 37 4.04 -20.33 -14.52
C ILE A 37 3.51 -19.19 -15.39
N GLN A 38 2.30 -18.70 -15.12
CA GLN A 38 1.66 -17.61 -15.88
C GLN A 38 2.43 -16.29 -15.74
N ARG A 39 3.08 -16.06 -14.61
CA ARG A 39 3.87 -14.85 -14.33
C ARG A 39 5.31 -14.93 -14.85
N GLY A 40 5.66 -16.03 -15.52
CA GLY A 40 6.97 -16.19 -16.16
C GLY A 40 8.09 -16.52 -15.20
N PHE A 41 7.78 -17.04 -13.99
CA PHE A 41 8.84 -17.59 -13.16
C PHE A 41 9.56 -18.72 -13.93
N ALA A 42 10.89 -18.70 -13.94
CA ALA A 42 11.68 -19.61 -14.75
C ALA A 42 11.44 -21.08 -14.35
N LYS A 43 10.92 -21.88 -15.28
CA LYS A 43 10.52 -23.27 -15.02
C LYS A 43 11.67 -24.18 -14.59
N ASP A 44 12.88 -23.90 -15.00
CA ASP A 44 14.10 -24.62 -14.62
C ASP A 44 14.53 -24.38 -13.16
N ARG A 45 13.95 -23.36 -12.52
CA ARG A 45 14.14 -23.03 -11.10
C ARG A 45 12.88 -23.22 -10.26
N LEU A 46 11.83 -23.82 -10.86
CA LEU A 46 10.55 -24.11 -10.20
C LEU A 46 10.42 -25.62 -10.04
N TYR A 47 10.14 -26.06 -8.82
CA TYR A 47 10.07 -27.48 -8.45
C TYR A 47 8.78 -27.76 -7.68
N VAL A 48 8.36 -29.02 -7.66
CA VAL A 48 7.23 -29.52 -6.86
C VAL A 48 7.70 -30.64 -5.95
N ILE A 49 7.23 -30.69 -4.71
CA ILE A 49 7.32 -31.88 -3.87
C ILE A 49 5.96 -32.58 -3.89
N HIS A 50 5.97 -33.83 -4.38
CA HIS A 50 4.79 -34.70 -4.41
C HIS A 50 5.20 -36.17 -4.23
N PRO A 51 4.49 -36.96 -3.37
CA PRO A 51 4.94 -38.30 -3.01
C PRO A 51 4.92 -39.32 -4.17
N SER A 52 4.14 -39.09 -5.23
CA SER A 52 3.94 -40.07 -6.30
C SER A 52 3.94 -39.49 -7.72
N GLU A 53 3.58 -38.20 -7.90
CA GLU A 53 3.62 -37.58 -9.23
C GLU A 53 5.05 -37.23 -9.62
N LYS A 54 5.41 -37.43 -10.90
CA LYS A 54 6.73 -37.06 -11.45
C LYS A 54 6.72 -35.66 -12.06
N GLU A 55 5.53 -35.14 -12.36
CA GLU A 55 5.33 -33.86 -12.99
C GLU A 55 3.95 -33.31 -12.61
N VAL A 56 3.85 -32.03 -12.29
CA VAL A 56 2.62 -31.28 -12.03
C VAL A 56 2.61 -30.01 -12.88
N ALA A 57 1.59 -29.84 -13.71
CA ALA A 57 1.43 -28.69 -14.62
C ALA A 57 2.69 -28.39 -15.49
N GLY A 58 3.43 -29.41 -15.91
CA GLY A 58 4.66 -29.27 -16.70
C GLY A 58 5.90 -28.90 -15.88
N VAL A 59 5.83 -28.99 -14.54
CA VAL A 59 6.95 -28.76 -13.63
C VAL A 59 7.37 -30.10 -12.99
N LYS A 60 8.67 -30.40 -12.95
CA LYS A 60 9.20 -31.63 -12.35
C LYS A 60 8.85 -31.70 -10.86
N ALA A 61 8.35 -32.87 -10.45
CA ALA A 61 8.06 -33.19 -9.08
C ALA A 61 9.05 -34.23 -8.52
N TYR A 62 9.38 -34.07 -7.24
CA TYR A 62 10.32 -34.87 -6.50
C TYR A 62 9.66 -35.39 -5.23
N PRO A 63 10.03 -36.58 -4.73
CA PRO A 63 9.48 -37.14 -3.49
C PRO A 63 9.81 -36.29 -2.26
N THR A 64 11.03 -35.75 -2.19
CA THR A 64 11.53 -34.93 -1.07
C THR A 64 12.27 -33.68 -1.57
N ALA A 65 12.49 -32.70 -0.70
CA ALA A 65 13.29 -31.52 -1.03
C ALA A 65 14.75 -31.90 -1.34
N GLN A 66 15.27 -32.91 -0.68
CA GLN A 66 16.65 -33.36 -0.85
C GLN A 66 16.91 -33.95 -2.23
N ASP A 67 15.91 -34.53 -2.90
CA ASP A 67 16.00 -35.08 -4.24
C ASP A 67 16.08 -34.00 -5.34
N ILE A 68 15.78 -32.75 -5.03
CA ILE A 68 15.86 -31.64 -5.96
C ILE A 68 17.31 -31.32 -6.30
N PRO A 69 17.72 -31.36 -7.60
CA PRO A 69 19.12 -31.21 -7.98
C PRO A 69 19.68 -29.81 -7.85
N GLY A 70 18.78 -28.77 -7.87
CA GLY A 70 19.17 -27.37 -7.86
C GLY A 70 19.17 -26.74 -6.48
N ASP A 71 19.63 -25.50 -6.43
CA ASP A 71 19.53 -24.64 -5.26
C ASP A 71 18.10 -24.11 -5.12
N VAL A 72 17.54 -24.24 -3.92
CA VAL A 72 16.21 -23.75 -3.56
C VAL A 72 16.33 -22.86 -2.33
N ASP A 73 15.90 -21.63 -2.44
CA ASP A 73 15.90 -20.68 -1.32
C ASP A 73 14.52 -20.50 -0.69
N LEU A 74 13.44 -20.80 -1.42
CA LEU A 74 12.06 -20.59 -1.00
C LEU A 74 11.22 -21.85 -1.18
N ALA A 75 10.51 -22.26 -0.12
CA ALA A 75 9.42 -23.23 -0.19
C ALA A 75 8.06 -22.56 0.08
N VAL A 76 7.03 -22.92 -0.70
CA VAL A 76 5.65 -22.48 -0.48
C VAL A 76 4.79 -23.73 -0.22
N VAL A 77 4.17 -23.79 0.96
CA VAL A 77 3.58 -25.01 1.50
C VAL A 77 2.05 -24.92 1.53
N TYR A 78 1.40 -25.84 0.82
CA TYR A 78 -0.06 -26.03 0.74
C TYR A 78 -0.46 -27.44 1.21
N SER A 79 0.42 -28.20 1.82
CA SER A 79 0.12 -29.55 2.31
C SER A 79 -0.81 -29.54 3.53
N PRO A 80 -1.50 -30.66 3.85
CA PRO A 80 -2.28 -30.76 5.07
C PRO A 80 -1.47 -30.43 6.32
N ARG A 81 -2.07 -29.77 7.30
CA ARG A 81 -1.36 -29.24 8.49
C ARG A 81 -0.58 -30.32 9.26
N GLU A 82 -1.09 -31.55 9.28
CA GLU A 82 -0.49 -32.69 9.97
C GLU A 82 0.86 -33.09 9.38
N THR A 83 1.08 -32.80 8.09
CA THR A 83 2.32 -33.12 7.38
C THR A 83 3.33 -31.97 7.39
N VAL A 84 2.89 -30.77 7.79
CA VAL A 84 3.75 -29.54 7.74
C VAL A 84 5.04 -29.70 8.58
N PRO A 85 5.05 -30.29 9.78
CA PRO A 85 6.30 -30.47 10.52
C PRO A 85 7.36 -31.26 9.76
N ASP A 86 6.96 -32.36 9.11
CA ASP A 86 7.88 -33.19 8.33
C ASP A 86 8.34 -32.47 7.05
N VAL A 87 7.45 -31.74 6.40
CA VAL A 87 7.78 -30.88 5.24
C VAL A 87 8.84 -29.83 5.62
N ILE A 88 8.65 -29.13 6.76
CA ILE A 88 9.61 -28.13 7.22
C ILE A 88 10.96 -28.77 7.54
N LYS A 89 10.95 -29.94 8.19
CA LYS A 89 12.18 -30.70 8.47
C LYS A 89 12.92 -31.07 7.19
N ASP A 90 12.22 -31.56 6.18
CA ASP A 90 12.78 -31.89 4.88
C ASP A 90 13.36 -30.65 4.16
N CYS A 91 12.61 -29.55 4.14
CA CYS A 91 13.05 -28.26 3.60
C CYS A 91 14.29 -27.72 4.31
N THR A 92 14.35 -27.80 5.64
CA THR A 92 15.52 -27.34 6.41
C THR A 92 16.76 -28.22 6.18
N LEU A 93 16.59 -29.53 6.02
CA LEU A 93 17.69 -30.45 5.67
C LEU A 93 18.26 -30.16 4.27
N LYS A 94 17.42 -29.71 3.32
CA LYS A 94 17.85 -29.20 2.01
C LYS A 94 18.62 -27.88 2.13
N GLY A 95 18.45 -27.14 3.22
CA GLY A 95 19.05 -25.82 3.44
C GLY A 95 18.22 -24.64 2.91
N ILE A 96 16.92 -24.87 2.64
CA ILE A 96 15.96 -23.81 2.23
C ILE A 96 15.86 -22.77 3.33
N LYS A 97 16.02 -21.48 2.97
CA LYS A 97 16.11 -20.37 3.93
C LYS A 97 14.77 -19.75 4.27
N GLY A 98 13.84 -19.68 3.31
CA GLY A 98 12.50 -19.16 3.51
C GLY A 98 11.42 -20.20 3.27
N ILE A 99 10.45 -20.31 4.20
CA ILE A 99 9.33 -21.22 4.06
C ILE A 99 8.05 -20.43 4.31
N VAL A 100 7.21 -20.30 3.29
CA VAL A 100 5.90 -19.67 3.35
C VAL A 100 4.84 -20.75 3.56
N ILE A 101 4.09 -20.70 4.66
CA ILE A 101 3.10 -21.71 5.02
C ILE A 101 1.71 -21.14 4.80
N CYS A 102 1.06 -21.53 3.71
CA CYS A 102 -0.29 -21.09 3.39
C CYS A 102 -1.36 -21.88 4.15
N THR A 103 -1.02 -23.08 4.57
CA THR A 103 -1.91 -23.97 5.34
C THR A 103 -2.37 -23.33 6.64
N SER A 104 -3.66 -23.42 6.93
CA SER A 104 -4.30 -23.01 8.19
C SER A 104 -4.47 -24.17 9.18
N GLY A 105 -4.99 -23.89 10.39
CA GLY A 105 -5.21 -24.87 11.43
C GLY A 105 -4.16 -24.87 12.54
N PHE A 106 -3.46 -23.74 12.69
CA PHE A 106 -2.41 -23.53 13.70
C PHE A 106 -2.94 -22.73 14.92
N ALA A 107 -2.26 -21.68 15.36
CA ALA A 107 -2.60 -20.96 16.59
C ALA A 107 -4.03 -20.39 16.61
N GLU A 108 -4.61 -20.08 15.46
CA GLU A 108 -5.99 -19.65 15.29
C GLU A 108 -6.99 -20.79 15.59
N ASN A 109 -6.54 -22.04 15.58
CA ASN A 109 -7.35 -23.23 15.83
C ASN A 109 -7.12 -23.82 17.25
N GLY A 110 -6.94 -22.98 18.24
CA GLY A 110 -6.90 -23.37 19.65
C GLY A 110 -5.55 -23.92 20.15
N ILE A 111 -5.58 -24.67 21.26
CA ILE A 111 -4.39 -25.09 22.01
C ILE A 111 -3.52 -26.05 21.21
N GLU A 112 -4.13 -27.02 20.56
CA GLU A 112 -3.41 -28.01 19.73
C GLU A 112 -2.69 -27.33 18.54
N GLY A 113 -3.40 -26.41 17.87
CA GLY A 113 -2.81 -25.63 16.78
C GLY A 113 -1.66 -24.75 17.25
N ARG A 114 -1.75 -24.18 18.45
CA ARG A 114 -0.62 -23.41 19.04
C ARG A 114 0.60 -24.29 19.32
N ARG A 115 0.42 -25.52 19.82
CA ARG A 115 1.52 -26.45 20.03
C ARG A 115 2.19 -26.83 18.72
N LEU A 116 1.42 -27.15 17.72
CA LEU A 116 1.92 -27.46 16.38
C LEU A 116 2.68 -26.25 15.77
N GLN A 117 2.15 -25.04 15.95
CA GLN A 117 2.84 -23.81 15.50
C GLN A 117 4.21 -23.62 16.20
N GLN A 118 4.29 -23.85 17.51
CA GLN A 118 5.55 -23.78 18.24
C GLN A 118 6.54 -24.83 17.78
N GLU A 119 6.08 -26.03 17.45
CA GLU A 119 6.89 -27.12 16.94
C GLU A 119 7.53 -26.76 15.60
N ILE A 120 6.73 -26.28 14.64
CA ILE A 120 7.26 -25.91 13.32
C ILE A 120 8.29 -24.77 13.38
N VAL A 121 8.07 -23.78 14.27
CA VAL A 121 9.05 -22.71 14.49
C VAL A 121 10.36 -23.27 15.04
N ARG A 122 10.30 -24.18 16.01
CA ARG A 122 11.49 -24.82 16.59
C ARG A 122 12.26 -25.59 15.51
N ILE A 123 11.56 -26.39 14.69
CA ILE A 123 12.19 -27.16 13.60
C ILE A 123 12.88 -26.20 12.60
N ALA A 124 12.17 -25.20 12.11
CA ALA A 124 12.70 -24.25 11.13
C ALA A 124 13.94 -23.52 11.65
N ARG A 125 13.86 -22.93 12.86
CA ARG A 125 14.97 -22.19 13.44
C ARG A 125 16.20 -23.06 13.73
N SER A 126 16.00 -24.30 14.17
CA SER A 126 17.12 -25.23 14.40
C SER A 126 17.87 -25.60 13.10
N GLY A 127 17.19 -25.58 11.96
CA GLY A 127 17.78 -25.81 10.63
C GLY A 127 18.21 -24.53 9.91
N GLY A 128 18.07 -23.35 10.53
CA GLY A 128 18.45 -22.06 9.95
C GLY A 128 17.50 -21.56 8.87
N SER A 129 16.23 -21.99 8.92
CA SER A 129 15.13 -21.50 8.04
C SER A 129 14.24 -20.51 8.78
N ARG A 130 13.61 -19.58 8.03
CA ARG A 130 12.65 -18.62 8.54
C ARG A 130 11.26 -18.91 7.98
N LEU A 131 10.23 -18.63 8.77
CA LEU A 131 8.83 -18.90 8.41
C LEU A 131 8.05 -17.60 8.19
N ILE A 132 7.21 -17.58 7.13
CA ILE A 132 6.14 -16.61 6.92
C ILE A 132 4.80 -17.35 7.03
N GLY A 133 3.84 -16.78 7.74
CA GLY A 133 2.57 -17.44 8.04
C GLY A 133 2.60 -18.12 9.42
N PRO A 134 1.99 -19.28 9.61
CA PRO A 134 1.04 -19.98 8.73
C PRO A 134 -0.28 -19.21 8.50
N ASN A 135 -1.25 -19.84 7.84
CA ASN A 135 -2.56 -19.23 7.58
C ASN A 135 -2.44 -17.93 6.77
N CYS A 136 -1.70 -17.97 5.66
CA CYS A 136 -1.46 -16.82 4.78
C CYS A 136 -1.71 -17.20 3.31
N VAL A 137 -1.69 -16.21 2.41
CA VAL A 137 -1.79 -16.46 0.97
C VAL A 137 -0.44 -16.33 0.25
N GLY A 138 0.64 -16.10 1.00
CA GLY A 138 2.00 -16.07 0.48
C GLY A 138 2.55 -14.67 0.25
N ILE A 139 3.50 -14.57 -0.67
CA ILE A 139 4.25 -13.35 -0.99
C ILE A 139 4.08 -12.97 -2.47
N PHE A 140 4.26 -11.70 -2.75
CA PHE A 140 4.20 -11.12 -4.08
C PHE A 140 5.44 -10.25 -4.34
N CYS A 141 6.11 -10.47 -5.47
CA CYS A 141 7.23 -9.67 -5.95
C CYS A 141 7.24 -9.74 -7.48
N PRO A 142 6.68 -8.73 -8.19
CA PRO A 142 6.53 -8.77 -9.64
C PRO A 142 7.87 -8.86 -10.37
N SER A 143 8.91 -8.16 -9.87
CA SER A 143 10.24 -8.12 -10.49
C SER A 143 10.89 -9.50 -10.58
N THR A 144 10.55 -10.43 -9.68
CA THR A 144 11.08 -11.81 -9.67
C THR A 144 10.08 -12.86 -10.15
N GLY A 145 8.85 -12.47 -10.48
CA GLY A 145 7.76 -13.37 -10.87
C GLY A 145 7.12 -14.14 -9.72
N LEU A 146 7.45 -13.79 -8.46
CA LEU A 146 6.75 -14.35 -7.30
C LEU A 146 5.33 -13.81 -7.22
N THR A 147 4.36 -14.71 -7.08
CA THR A 147 2.95 -14.32 -6.96
C THR A 147 2.22 -15.20 -5.97
N ASN A 148 1.37 -14.56 -5.19
CA ASN A 148 0.48 -15.24 -4.26
C ASN A 148 -0.93 -15.47 -4.85
N PHE A 149 -1.27 -14.86 -5.99
CA PHE A 149 -2.59 -15.01 -6.60
C PHE A 149 -2.54 -14.70 -8.10
N ALA A 150 -2.32 -15.75 -8.91
CA ALA A 150 -2.31 -15.65 -10.36
C ALA A 150 -3.62 -15.07 -10.91
N GLY A 151 -3.57 -14.45 -12.06
CA GLY A 151 -4.74 -13.96 -12.76
C GLY A 151 -5.30 -12.62 -12.27
N LEU A 152 -5.18 -12.30 -10.97
CA LEU A 152 -5.64 -11.03 -10.40
C LEU A 152 -4.49 -10.03 -10.17
N MET A 153 -3.32 -10.50 -9.75
CA MET A 153 -2.21 -9.63 -9.38
C MET A 153 -1.62 -8.88 -10.59
N PRO A 154 -1.25 -7.60 -10.45
CA PRO A 154 -0.61 -6.83 -11.50
C PRO A 154 0.73 -7.43 -11.93
N LEU A 155 1.12 -7.22 -13.20
CA LEU A 155 2.42 -7.66 -13.73
C LEU A 155 3.53 -6.67 -13.45
N GLU A 156 3.18 -5.40 -13.40
CA GLU A 156 4.12 -4.31 -13.30
C GLU A 156 4.66 -4.18 -11.86
N SER A 157 5.98 -4.01 -11.76
CA SER A 157 6.64 -3.66 -10.51
C SER A 157 6.58 -2.16 -10.28
N GLY A 158 6.52 -1.75 -9.00
CA GLY A 158 6.49 -0.35 -8.60
C GLY A 158 7.22 -0.12 -7.30
N THR A 159 6.83 0.92 -6.55
CA THR A 159 7.57 1.37 -5.38
C THR A 159 6.80 1.28 -4.06
N VAL A 160 5.69 0.53 -4.04
CA VAL A 160 4.90 0.33 -2.82
C VAL A 160 5.20 -1.01 -2.19
N GLY A 161 5.66 -1.01 -0.94
CA GLY A 161 5.81 -2.21 -0.12
C GLY A 161 4.58 -2.44 0.75
N MET A 162 4.20 -3.71 0.97
CA MET A 162 3.04 -4.03 1.80
C MET A 162 3.27 -5.24 2.69
N PHE A 163 2.76 -5.17 3.92
CA PHE A 163 2.52 -6.36 4.75
C PHE A 163 1.11 -6.33 5.33
N SER A 164 0.49 -7.51 5.43
CA SER A 164 -0.92 -7.62 5.82
C SER A 164 -1.19 -8.89 6.62
N HIS A 165 -1.87 -8.78 7.77
CA HIS A 165 -2.42 -9.94 8.49
C HIS A 165 -3.55 -10.61 7.71
N SER A 166 -4.28 -9.84 6.89
CA SER A 166 -5.34 -10.37 6.02
C SER A 166 -4.78 -10.80 4.67
N GLY A 167 -4.99 -12.08 4.34
CA GLY A 167 -4.62 -12.62 3.03
C GLY A 167 -5.35 -11.93 1.88
N SER A 168 -6.66 -11.73 1.99
CA SER A 168 -7.46 -11.08 0.95
C SER A 168 -7.05 -9.63 0.70
N LEU A 169 -6.70 -8.88 1.76
CA LEU A 169 -6.25 -7.49 1.61
C LEU A 169 -4.87 -7.40 0.96
N SER A 170 -3.98 -8.39 1.18
CA SER A 170 -2.68 -8.42 0.49
C SER A 170 -2.80 -8.64 -1.03
N VAL A 171 -3.95 -9.07 -1.51
CA VAL A 171 -4.30 -9.19 -2.94
C VAL A 171 -5.09 -7.96 -3.40
N MET A 172 -6.09 -7.53 -2.63
CA MET A 172 -7.01 -6.46 -3.02
C MET A 172 -6.32 -5.11 -3.19
N PHE A 173 -5.41 -4.73 -2.31
CA PHE A 173 -4.72 -3.44 -2.41
C PHE A 173 -3.83 -3.32 -3.65
N PRO A 174 -2.95 -4.28 -4.00
CA PRO A 174 -2.20 -4.22 -5.25
C PRO A 174 -3.09 -4.14 -6.49
N VAL A 175 -4.21 -4.87 -6.52
CA VAL A 175 -5.17 -4.86 -7.63
C VAL A 175 -5.86 -3.50 -7.75
N ALA A 176 -6.40 -2.97 -6.64
CA ALA A 176 -7.08 -1.67 -6.63
C ALA A 176 -6.13 -0.51 -6.98
N ALA A 177 -4.91 -0.52 -6.44
CA ALA A 177 -3.90 0.49 -6.71
C ALA A 177 -3.44 0.48 -8.17
N SER A 178 -3.34 -0.70 -8.80
CA SER A 178 -2.95 -0.81 -10.20
C SER A 178 -3.94 -0.12 -11.15
N ALA A 179 -5.23 -0.11 -10.80
CA ALA A 179 -6.23 0.64 -11.55
C ALA A 179 -6.00 2.16 -11.51
N MET A 180 -5.30 2.65 -10.48
CA MET A 180 -4.86 4.05 -10.34
C MET A 180 -3.44 4.28 -10.90
N GLY A 181 -2.81 3.28 -11.56
CA GLY A 181 -1.43 3.37 -12.05
C GLY A 181 -0.36 3.29 -10.95
N ILE A 182 -0.71 2.76 -9.79
CA ILE A 182 0.20 2.59 -8.66
C ILE A 182 0.56 1.10 -8.54
N HIS A 183 1.85 0.79 -8.56
CA HIS A 183 2.32 -0.58 -8.55
C HIS A 183 3.19 -0.88 -7.32
N PHE A 184 3.24 -2.17 -6.97
CA PHE A 184 3.91 -2.65 -5.77
C PHE A 184 5.29 -3.21 -6.11
N SER A 185 6.26 -2.93 -5.26
CA SER A 185 7.55 -3.62 -5.26
C SER A 185 7.37 -5.04 -4.72
N LYS A 186 6.75 -5.15 -3.56
CA LYS A 186 6.56 -6.42 -2.85
C LYS A 186 5.32 -6.37 -1.96
N ALA A 187 4.68 -7.52 -1.72
CA ALA A 187 3.65 -7.66 -0.70
C ALA A 187 3.79 -8.98 0.07
N ILE A 188 3.49 -8.94 1.37
CA ILE A 188 3.56 -10.08 2.29
C ILE A 188 2.19 -10.28 2.93
N SER A 189 1.63 -11.47 2.79
CA SER A 189 0.56 -11.94 3.66
C SER A 189 1.17 -12.56 4.90
N CYS A 190 1.02 -11.91 6.06
CA CYS A 190 1.70 -12.30 7.29
C CYS A 190 1.09 -13.54 7.97
N GLY A 191 -0.22 -13.75 7.82
CA GLY A 191 -0.94 -14.79 8.54
C GLY A 191 -0.78 -14.67 10.06
N ASN A 192 -0.44 -15.77 10.72
CA ASN A 192 -0.29 -15.83 12.19
C ASN A 192 1.03 -15.21 12.72
N GLU A 193 1.96 -14.86 11.84
CA GLU A 193 3.29 -14.32 12.24
C GLU A 193 4.01 -15.21 13.25
N CYS A 194 4.13 -16.48 12.97
CA CYS A 194 4.68 -17.43 13.94
C CYS A 194 6.19 -17.25 14.20
N ASP A 195 6.95 -16.75 13.20
CA ASP A 195 8.40 -16.50 13.26
C ASP A 195 8.74 -15.09 12.79
N LEU A 196 8.68 -14.81 11.47
CA LEU A 196 8.78 -13.46 10.94
C LEU A 196 7.46 -12.71 11.18
N ASN A 197 7.55 -11.43 11.57
CA ASN A 197 6.41 -10.64 12.03
C ASN A 197 6.47 -9.19 11.51
N ALA A 198 5.45 -8.40 11.82
CA ALA A 198 5.30 -7.01 11.38
C ALA A 198 6.55 -6.14 11.61
N SER A 199 7.29 -6.35 12.71
CA SER A 199 8.53 -5.61 12.97
C SER A 199 9.62 -5.97 11.96
N ASP A 200 9.75 -7.26 11.61
CA ASP A 200 10.72 -7.75 10.64
C ASP A 200 10.40 -7.22 9.23
N PHE A 201 9.12 -7.25 8.85
CA PHE A 201 8.66 -6.76 7.54
C PHE A 201 8.83 -5.24 7.41
N LEU A 202 8.50 -4.50 8.46
CA LEU A 202 8.70 -3.05 8.48
C LEU A 202 10.18 -2.67 8.41
N GLU A 203 11.06 -3.39 9.11
CA GLU A 203 12.49 -3.19 9.04
C GLU A 203 13.03 -3.45 7.62
N TYR A 204 12.57 -4.53 6.99
CA TYR A 204 12.91 -4.85 5.61
C TYR A 204 12.48 -3.75 4.64
N PHE A 205 11.19 -3.41 4.61
CA PHE A 205 10.69 -2.37 3.71
C PHE A 205 11.31 -0.99 3.99
N GLY A 206 11.66 -0.71 5.23
CA GLY A 206 12.37 0.50 5.60
C GLY A 206 13.76 0.62 4.95
N GLN A 207 14.42 -0.51 4.68
CA GLN A 207 15.75 -0.58 4.07
C GLN A 207 15.72 -0.94 2.57
N ASP A 208 14.65 -1.54 2.09
CA ASP A 208 14.49 -1.95 0.68
C ASP A 208 14.55 -0.72 -0.26
N PRO A 209 15.54 -0.65 -1.18
CA PRO A 209 15.67 0.49 -2.09
C PRO A 209 14.56 0.57 -3.13
N GLU A 210 13.87 -0.53 -3.43
CA GLU A 210 12.75 -0.55 -4.36
C GLU A 210 11.45 -0.01 -3.73
N THR A 211 11.37 0.09 -2.41
CA THR A 211 10.18 0.54 -1.70
C THR A 211 10.29 2.01 -1.28
N GLU A 212 9.38 2.87 -1.74
CA GLU A 212 9.28 4.28 -1.36
C GLU A 212 8.14 4.56 -0.37
N ILE A 213 7.03 3.80 -0.47
CA ILE A 213 5.85 3.93 0.39
C ILE A 213 5.53 2.57 0.99
N ILE A 214 5.18 2.54 2.27
CA ILE A 214 4.80 1.30 2.96
C ILE A 214 3.33 1.38 3.34
N ILE A 215 2.55 0.34 3.01
CA ILE A 215 1.20 0.17 3.54
C ILE A 215 1.13 -1.08 4.42
N ALA A 216 0.33 -1.00 5.48
CA ALA A 216 0.13 -2.12 6.39
C ALA A 216 -1.33 -2.26 6.80
N TYR A 217 -1.82 -3.50 6.78
CA TYR A 217 -3.04 -3.87 7.48
C TYR A 217 -2.67 -4.71 8.70
N MET A 218 -3.04 -4.23 9.89
CA MET A 218 -2.56 -4.81 11.14
C MET A 218 -3.70 -5.01 12.14
N GLU A 219 -3.71 -6.17 12.79
CA GLU A 219 -4.61 -6.48 13.91
C GLU A 219 -3.91 -6.34 15.27
N GLY A 220 -2.59 -6.48 15.31
CA GLY A 220 -1.74 -6.35 16.49
C GLY A 220 -0.26 -6.37 16.13
N VAL A 221 0.61 -6.39 17.14
CA VAL A 221 2.06 -6.56 16.99
C VAL A 221 2.59 -7.49 18.08
N LYS A 222 3.60 -8.31 17.73
CA LYS A 222 4.22 -9.27 18.66
C LYS A 222 5.18 -8.57 19.64
N ASP A 223 5.98 -7.64 19.13
CA ASP A 223 6.95 -6.85 19.90
C ASP A 223 6.68 -5.35 19.67
N GLY A 224 5.85 -4.76 20.52
CA GLY A 224 5.44 -3.36 20.39
C GLY A 224 6.60 -2.37 20.53
N ARG A 225 7.59 -2.67 21.37
CA ARG A 225 8.75 -1.79 21.57
C ARG A 225 9.65 -1.76 20.34
N ARG A 226 9.95 -2.92 19.79
CA ARG A 226 10.76 -3.03 18.56
C ARG A 226 10.03 -2.38 17.39
N PHE A 227 8.73 -2.69 17.19
CA PHE A 227 7.91 -2.09 16.15
C PHE A 227 7.90 -0.56 16.22
N PHE A 228 7.66 -0.01 17.42
CA PHE A 228 7.66 1.44 17.65
C PHE A 228 8.99 2.08 17.23
N ASN A 229 10.12 1.52 17.66
CA ASN A 229 11.44 2.07 17.34
C ASN A 229 11.72 2.04 15.84
N ILE A 230 11.41 0.93 15.17
CA ILE A 230 11.56 0.79 13.71
C ILE A 230 10.64 1.78 12.99
N ALA A 231 9.36 1.83 13.36
CA ALA A 231 8.39 2.74 12.73
C ALA A 231 8.83 4.20 12.84
N LYS A 232 9.33 4.62 14.01
CA LYS A 232 9.84 5.97 14.25
C LYS A 232 11.01 6.34 13.33
N GLU A 233 11.91 5.41 13.06
CA GLU A 233 13.06 5.66 12.19
C GLU A 233 12.69 5.56 10.70
N VAL A 234 11.84 4.62 10.32
CA VAL A 234 11.40 4.43 8.93
C VAL A 234 10.52 5.59 8.47
N SER A 235 9.59 6.08 9.31
CA SER A 235 8.71 7.21 8.97
C SER A 235 9.45 8.51 8.67
N LYS A 236 10.68 8.70 9.15
CA LYS A 236 11.51 9.86 8.78
C LYS A 236 11.89 9.88 7.30
N ARG A 237 11.88 8.72 6.63
CA ARG A 237 12.34 8.54 5.26
C ARG A 237 11.23 8.11 4.30
N LYS A 238 10.34 7.22 4.74
CA LYS A 238 9.27 6.63 3.93
C LYS A 238 7.93 6.79 4.64
N PRO A 239 6.87 7.24 3.97
CA PRO A 239 5.54 7.25 4.57
C PRO A 239 5.07 5.82 4.84
N ILE A 240 4.50 5.61 6.02
CA ILE A 240 3.91 4.35 6.46
C ILE A 240 2.43 4.58 6.67
N ILE A 241 1.58 4.03 5.80
CA ILE A 241 0.13 4.13 5.88
C ILE A 241 -0.38 2.84 6.53
N VAL A 242 -1.07 2.97 7.65
CA VAL A 242 -1.49 1.82 8.46
C VAL A 242 -3.01 1.83 8.65
N TRP A 243 -3.64 0.77 8.21
CA TRP A 243 -4.99 0.44 8.63
C TRP A 243 -4.93 -0.53 9.80
N LYS A 244 -5.04 0.01 11.02
CA LYS A 244 -5.06 -0.76 12.27
C LYS A 244 -6.51 -1.13 12.60
N CYS A 245 -6.79 -2.41 12.75
CA CYS A 245 -8.09 -2.95 13.14
C CYS A 245 -8.07 -3.57 14.54
N GLY A 246 -9.26 -3.80 15.10
CA GLY A 246 -9.41 -4.36 16.44
C GLY A 246 -9.41 -3.31 17.56
N ASP A 247 -9.76 -2.06 17.26
CA ASP A 247 -9.78 -0.95 18.24
C ASP A 247 -11.03 -0.96 19.12
N THR A 248 -12.09 -1.69 18.73
CA THR A 248 -13.29 -1.88 19.56
C THR A 248 -13.25 -3.22 20.29
N HIS A 249 -13.99 -3.35 21.38
CA HIS A 249 -14.09 -4.62 22.09
C HIS A 249 -14.59 -5.79 21.20
N VAL A 250 -15.50 -5.51 20.28
CA VAL A 250 -16.01 -6.49 19.30
C VAL A 250 -14.93 -6.82 18.27
N GLY A 251 -14.27 -5.80 17.71
CA GLY A 251 -13.17 -5.95 16.75
C GLY A 251 -11.97 -6.68 17.34
N SER A 252 -11.61 -6.40 18.59
CA SER A 252 -10.52 -7.08 19.28
C SER A 252 -10.80 -8.59 19.48
N ARG A 253 -12.03 -8.97 19.82
CA ARG A 253 -12.42 -10.38 19.88
C ARG A 253 -12.38 -11.05 18.50
N ALA A 254 -12.83 -10.34 17.47
CA ALA A 254 -12.77 -10.85 16.10
C ALA A 254 -11.33 -11.08 15.63
N ALA A 255 -10.43 -10.11 15.86
CA ALA A 255 -9.01 -10.22 15.54
C ALA A 255 -8.33 -11.40 16.28
N CYS A 256 -8.61 -11.55 17.57
CA CYS A 256 -8.10 -12.67 18.36
C CYS A 256 -8.54 -14.03 17.81
N SER A 257 -9.79 -14.14 17.34
CA SER A 257 -10.31 -15.37 16.74
C SER A 257 -9.76 -15.62 15.32
N HIS A 258 -9.40 -14.57 14.59
CA HIS A 258 -8.95 -14.65 13.19
C HIS A 258 -7.48 -15.01 13.05
N THR A 259 -6.59 -14.35 13.80
CA THR A 259 -5.13 -14.51 13.67
C THR A 259 -4.44 -14.83 15.00
N GLY A 260 -5.19 -14.91 16.10
CA GLY A 260 -4.64 -15.01 17.45
C GLY A 260 -3.91 -13.73 17.92
N ALA A 261 -4.09 -12.61 17.22
CA ALA A 261 -3.43 -11.36 17.52
C ALA A 261 -4.04 -10.66 18.77
N LEU A 262 -3.18 -10.06 19.60
CA LEU A 262 -3.60 -9.16 20.67
C LEU A 262 -3.68 -7.73 20.09
N ALA A 263 -4.88 -7.18 19.99
CA ALA A 263 -5.13 -5.89 19.34
C ALA A 263 -4.46 -4.70 20.05
N GLY A 264 -4.27 -4.78 21.37
CA GLY A 264 -3.77 -3.67 22.19
C GLY A 264 -4.86 -2.63 22.50
N ALA A 265 -4.57 -1.71 23.40
CA ALA A 265 -5.50 -0.63 23.77
C ALA A 265 -5.47 0.49 22.70
N PRO A 266 -6.64 1.04 22.31
CA PRO A 266 -6.72 2.11 21.30
C PRO A 266 -5.89 3.34 21.64
N GLU A 267 -5.87 3.74 22.92
CA GLU A 267 -5.14 4.91 23.42
C GLU A 267 -3.61 4.76 23.24
N VAL A 268 -3.12 3.52 23.39
CA VAL A 268 -1.70 3.20 23.14
C VAL A 268 -1.39 3.35 21.66
N TRP A 269 -2.27 2.85 20.79
CA TRP A 269 -2.10 3.01 19.34
C TRP A 269 -2.16 4.47 18.89
N ASP A 270 -3.06 5.27 19.49
CA ASP A 270 -3.12 6.72 19.23
C ASP A 270 -1.80 7.41 19.60
N ALA A 271 -1.19 7.03 20.72
CA ALA A 271 0.11 7.53 21.11
C ALA A 271 1.22 7.07 20.15
N VAL A 272 1.19 5.81 19.72
CA VAL A 272 2.15 5.25 18.75
C VAL A 272 2.07 6.02 17.43
N PHE A 273 0.88 6.24 16.86
CA PHE A 273 0.72 7.00 15.62
C PHE A 273 1.29 8.42 15.73
N ARG A 274 0.95 9.13 16.81
CA ARG A 274 1.46 10.50 17.05
C ARG A 274 2.99 10.56 17.17
N GLN A 275 3.59 9.58 17.84
CA GLN A 275 5.02 9.60 18.15
C GLN A 275 5.90 9.01 17.04
N THR A 276 5.33 8.23 16.14
CA THR A 276 6.09 7.58 15.06
C THR A 276 5.90 8.24 13.69
N GLY A 277 4.93 9.16 13.56
CA GLY A 277 4.61 9.76 12.26
C GLY A 277 3.96 8.82 11.25
N MET A 278 3.58 7.60 11.65
CA MET A 278 2.76 6.73 10.81
C MET A 278 1.41 7.38 10.53
N ILE A 279 0.88 7.12 9.34
CA ILE A 279 -0.38 7.69 8.85
C ILE A 279 -1.48 6.68 9.12
N ARG A 280 -2.38 7.01 10.06
CA ARG A 280 -3.53 6.14 10.37
C ARG A 280 -4.62 6.29 9.32
N ALA A 281 -5.06 5.17 8.76
CA ALA A 281 -6.23 5.06 7.91
C ALA A 281 -7.38 4.36 8.65
N GLY A 282 -8.61 4.85 8.48
CA GLY A 282 -9.82 4.30 9.09
C GLY A 282 -10.47 3.17 8.27
N GLY A 283 -10.02 2.96 7.04
CA GLY A 283 -10.58 1.94 6.14
C GLY A 283 -9.81 1.81 4.84
N ALA A 284 -10.24 0.89 3.99
CA ALA A 284 -9.59 0.59 2.72
C ALA A 284 -9.54 1.81 1.78
N ASP A 285 -10.63 2.58 1.71
CA ASP A 285 -10.69 3.78 0.88
C ASP A 285 -9.69 4.83 1.33
N GLU A 286 -9.53 5.06 2.64
CA GLU A 286 -8.53 5.99 3.16
C GLU A 286 -7.10 5.52 2.89
N VAL A 287 -6.82 4.20 2.94
CA VAL A 287 -5.50 3.67 2.54
C VAL A 287 -5.20 4.03 1.10
N LEU A 288 -6.15 3.83 0.18
CA LEU A 288 -5.99 4.14 -1.24
C LEU A 288 -5.88 5.66 -1.49
N ASP A 289 -6.65 6.46 -0.76
CA ASP A 289 -6.59 7.93 -0.83
C ASP A 289 -5.19 8.45 -0.42
N TYR A 290 -4.71 8.01 0.73
CA TYR A 290 -3.37 8.40 1.20
C TYR A 290 -2.28 7.86 0.28
N LEU A 291 -2.40 6.60 -0.16
CA LEU A 291 -1.46 6.01 -1.11
C LEU A 291 -1.38 6.85 -2.39
N GLN A 292 -2.51 7.25 -2.97
CA GLN A 292 -2.56 8.09 -4.16
C GLN A 292 -1.82 9.42 -3.94
N ALA A 293 -2.07 10.09 -2.81
CA ALA A 293 -1.44 11.36 -2.50
C ALA A 293 0.08 11.24 -2.36
N PHE A 294 0.55 10.31 -1.53
CA PHE A 294 1.98 10.13 -1.30
C PHE A 294 2.73 9.61 -2.52
N TYR A 295 2.05 8.92 -3.44
CA TYR A 295 2.64 8.44 -4.68
C TYR A 295 2.77 9.52 -5.75
N TYR A 296 1.74 10.37 -5.90
CA TYR A 296 1.68 11.34 -7.00
C TYR A 296 2.11 12.74 -6.61
N LEU A 297 1.88 13.18 -5.37
CA LEU A 297 2.08 14.56 -4.96
C LEU A 297 3.43 14.79 -4.29
N PRO A 298 4.05 15.97 -4.48
CA PRO A 298 5.13 16.40 -3.62
C PRO A 298 4.59 16.71 -2.22
N LEU A 299 5.43 16.61 -1.19
CA LEU A 299 5.05 16.98 0.17
C LEU A 299 4.88 18.51 0.27
N PRO A 300 3.84 19.02 0.95
CA PRO A 300 3.59 20.44 1.12
C PRO A 300 4.61 21.08 2.05
N ARG A 301 4.94 22.36 1.83
CA ARG A 301 5.84 23.13 2.72
C ARG A 301 5.16 23.58 4.01
N GLY A 302 3.84 23.76 3.98
CA GLY A 302 3.03 24.20 5.09
C GLY A 302 1.55 23.77 4.90
N ASN A 303 0.63 24.40 5.64
CA ASN A 303 -0.79 24.05 5.65
C ASN A 303 -1.70 25.12 5.00
N ARG A 304 -1.13 26.12 4.29
CA ARG A 304 -1.86 27.21 3.66
C ARG A 304 -2.40 26.76 2.31
N VAL A 305 -3.73 26.72 2.16
CA VAL A 305 -4.42 26.17 1.01
C VAL A 305 -5.01 27.28 0.15
N ALA A 306 -4.73 27.24 -1.15
CA ALA A 306 -5.53 27.97 -2.14
C ALA A 306 -6.59 27.03 -2.74
N ILE A 307 -7.81 27.53 -2.85
CA ILE A 307 -8.95 26.84 -3.45
C ILE A 307 -9.29 27.53 -4.76
N LEU A 308 -9.29 26.76 -5.84
CA LEU A 308 -9.67 27.21 -7.19
C LEU A 308 -10.92 26.47 -7.63
N SER A 309 -12.01 27.19 -7.86
CA SER A 309 -13.29 26.59 -8.22
C SER A 309 -13.98 27.34 -9.36
N GLY A 310 -14.62 26.61 -10.25
CA GLY A 310 -15.60 27.15 -11.19
C GLY A 310 -17.04 27.05 -10.66
N MET A 311 -17.23 26.62 -9.41
CA MET A 311 -18.52 26.40 -8.75
C MET A 311 -18.45 26.96 -7.33
N GLY A 312 -19.02 28.14 -7.10
CA GLY A 312 -18.92 28.85 -5.82
C GLY A 312 -19.31 28.01 -4.60
N GLY A 313 -20.42 27.26 -4.68
CA GLY A 313 -20.85 26.38 -3.58
C GLY A 313 -19.83 25.27 -3.23
N MET A 314 -19.09 24.77 -4.19
CA MET A 314 -18.01 23.80 -3.94
C MET A 314 -16.82 24.47 -3.24
N GLY A 315 -16.46 25.70 -3.65
CA GLY A 315 -15.41 26.46 -2.98
C GLY A 315 -15.71 26.65 -1.47
N VAL A 316 -16.95 27.01 -1.13
CA VAL A 316 -17.40 27.12 0.27
C VAL A 316 -17.27 25.79 1.03
N ALA A 317 -17.80 24.70 0.48
CA ALA A 317 -17.76 23.38 1.12
C ALA A 317 -16.32 22.87 1.33
N ILE A 318 -15.41 23.13 0.38
CA ILE A 318 -14.00 22.76 0.49
C ILE A 318 -13.32 23.61 1.58
N SER A 319 -13.66 24.90 1.70
CA SER A 319 -13.12 25.78 2.74
C SER A 319 -13.48 25.28 4.14
N ASP A 320 -14.76 24.92 4.36
CA ASP A 320 -15.22 24.36 5.63
C ASP A 320 -14.45 23.08 5.98
N ALA A 321 -14.29 22.17 5.01
CA ALA A 321 -13.53 20.96 5.20
C ALA A 321 -12.04 21.23 5.51
N CYS A 322 -11.41 22.19 4.86
CA CYS A 322 -10.03 22.58 5.14
C CYS A 322 -9.87 23.02 6.61
N VAL A 323 -10.73 23.90 7.08
CA VAL A 323 -10.70 24.40 8.47
C VAL A 323 -10.94 23.26 9.46
N GLU A 324 -11.92 22.38 9.19
CA GLU A 324 -12.21 21.22 10.04
C GLU A 324 -11.00 20.30 10.21
N PHE A 325 -10.21 20.10 9.14
CA PHE A 325 -9.00 19.28 9.18
C PHE A 325 -7.72 20.05 9.57
N GLY A 326 -7.83 21.29 10.04
CA GLY A 326 -6.70 22.08 10.55
C GLY A 326 -5.79 22.66 9.47
N LEU A 327 -6.31 22.82 8.26
CA LEU A 327 -5.66 23.57 7.19
C LEU A 327 -6.06 25.06 7.29
N GLU A 328 -5.22 25.93 6.74
CA GLU A 328 -5.46 27.38 6.70
C GLU A 328 -5.81 27.81 5.28
N ILE A 329 -6.83 28.64 5.13
CA ILE A 329 -7.13 29.28 3.85
C ILE A 329 -6.10 30.39 3.63
N ALA A 330 -5.28 30.24 2.59
CA ALA A 330 -4.18 31.15 2.32
C ALA A 330 -4.66 32.57 2.02
N GLU A 331 -4.04 33.59 2.61
CA GLU A 331 -4.16 34.95 2.14
C GLU A 331 -3.29 35.12 0.90
N LEU A 332 -3.88 35.51 -0.22
CA LEU A 332 -3.16 35.70 -1.47
C LEU A 332 -2.35 37.00 -1.44
N SER A 333 -1.13 36.95 -1.97
CA SER A 333 -0.26 38.11 -2.06
C SER A 333 -0.87 39.22 -2.93
N ALA A 334 -0.48 40.47 -2.69
CA ALA A 334 -0.92 41.61 -3.50
C ALA A 334 -0.56 41.43 -5.00
N ALA A 335 0.57 40.79 -5.29
CA ALA A 335 0.98 40.48 -6.65
C ALA A 335 0.04 39.48 -7.33
N THR A 336 -0.33 38.41 -6.60
CA THR A 336 -1.28 37.38 -7.07
C THR A 336 -2.66 38.01 -7.27
N ARG A 337 -3.17 38.80 -6.31
CA ARG A 337 -4.46 39.51 -6.46
C ARG A 337 -4.49 40.40 -7.70
N LYS A 338 -3.45 41.18 -7.94
CA LYS A 338 -3.32 42.05 -9.13
C LYS A 338 -3.30 41.23 -10.43
N CYS A 339 -2.67 40.07 -10.41
CA CYS A 339 -2.69 39.14 -11.55
C CYS A 339 -4.09 38.61 -11.81
N LEU A 340 -4.81 38.19 -10.75
CA LEU A 340 -6.16 37.67 -10.85
C LEU A 340 -7.16 38.75 -11.32
N GLU A 341 -7.01 40.02 -10.89
CA GLU A 341 -7.82 41.14 -11.40
C GLU A 341 -7.71 41.31 -12.91
N ALA A 342 -6.59 40.99 -13.50
CA ALA A 342 -6.38 41.06 -14.95
C ALA A 342 -6.92 39.84 -15.72
N ILE A 343 -7.13 38.72 -15.04
CA ILE A 343 -7.53 37.43 -15.64
C ILE A 343 -9.02 37.16 -15.45
N VAL A 344 -9.53 37.47 -14.24
CA VAL A 344 -10.86 37.03 -13.76
C VAL A 344 -11.86 38.19 -13.91
N PRO A 345 -12.98 37.99 -14.60
CA PRO A 345 -14.05 39.03 -14.71
C PRO A 345 -14.53 39.45 -13.33
N ALA A 346 -14.87 40.75 -13.16
CA ALA A 346 -15.32 41.29 -11.88
C ALA A 346 -16.77 40.87 -11.48
N VAL A 347 -17.55 40.32 -12.41
CA VAL A 347 -18.98 40.00 -12.17
C VAL A 347 -19.21 38.50 -12.21
N GLY A 348 -19.82 37.95 -11.18
CA GLY A 348 -20.13 36.53 -11.05
C GLY A 348 -18.96 35.64 -10.70
N THR A 349 -17.90 36.23 -10.15
CA THR A 349 -16.64 35.59 -9.76
C THR A 349 -16.11 36.16 -8.45
N CYS A 350 -15.07 35.57 -7.88
CA CYS A 350 -14.37 36.08 -6.70
C CYS A 350 -12.86 35.78 -6.86
N ILE A 351 -12.03 36.80 -6.61
CA ILE A 351 -10.56 36.66 -6.63
C ILE A 351 -9.95 36.49 -5.24
N ASP A 352 -10.74 36.60 -4.20
CA ASP A 352 -10.35 36.20 -2.85
C ASP A 352 -10.39 34.67 -2.74
N ASN A 353 -9.57 34.12 -1.84
CA ASN A 353 -9.53 32.67 -1.63
C ASN A 353 -10.72 32.24 -0.73
N PRO A 354 -11.63 31.39 -1.18
CA PRO A 354 -11.65 30.60 -2.44
C PRO A 354 -11.78 31.46 -3.71
N VAL A 355 -10.88 31.21 -4.69
CA VAL A 355 -10.96 31.85 -6.00
C VAL A 355 -12.08 31.18 -6.80
N ASP A 356 -13.16 31.94 -7.04
CA ASP A 356 -14.32 31.45 -7.80
C ASP A 356 -14.33 32.07 -9.20
N LEU A 357 -14.12 31.25 -10.20
CA LEU A 357 -14.10 31.66 -11.60
C LEU A 357 -15.50 31.69 -12.24
N GLY A 358 -16.53 31.30 -11.49
CA GLY A 358 -17.89 31.24 -11.96
C GLY A 358 -18.10 30.30 -13.16
N MET A 359 -19.29 30.34 -13.74
CA MET A 359 -19.67 29.45 -14.83
C MET A 359 -18.88 29.72 -16.12
N MET A 360 -18.32 30.91 -16.30
CA MET A 360 -17.49 31.26 -17.47
C MET A 360 -16.22 30.40 -17.56
N SER A 361 -15.71 29.89 -16.45
CA SER A 361 -14.56 28.97 -16.43
C SER A 361 -14.79 27.68 -17.24
N THR A 362 -16.04 27.28 -17.45
CA THR A 362 -16.40 26.13 -18.29
C THR A 362 -16.06 26.37 -19.75
N PHE A 363 -16.12 27.62 -20.20
CA PHE A 363 -15.90 28.04 -21.57
C PHE A 363 -14.52 28.65 -21.81
N ASP A 364 -13.94 29.32 -20.81
CA ASP A 364 -12.61 29.91 -20.88
C ASP A 364 -11.57 29.08 -20.09
N ARG A 365 -10.99 28.12 -20.79
CA ARG A 365 -9.96 27.23 -20.23
C ARG A 365 -8.66 27.96 -19.89
N ARG A 366 -8.36 29.05 -20.64
CA ARG A 366 -7.15 29.82 -20.44
C ARG A 366 -7.20 30.54 -19.08
N MET A 367 -8.34 31.13 -18.75
CA MET A 367 -8.55 31.77 -17.44
C MET A 367 -8.24 30.79 -16.30
N TYR A 368 -8.67 29.53 -16.43
CA TYR A 368 -8.40 28.51 -15.41
C TYR A 368 -6.91 28.21 -15.26
N ILE A 369 -6.21 28.05 -16.37
CA ILE A 369 -4.79 27.76 -16.41
C ILE A 369 -3.96 28.93 -15.88
N ASP A 370 -4.26 30.14 -16.32
CA ASP A 370 -3.54 31.35 -15.90
C ASP A 370 -3.75 31.62 -14.39
N THR A 371 -4.96 31.36 -13.86
CA THR A 371 -5.25 31.42 -12.42
C THR A 371 -4.44 30.38 -11.64
N LEU A 372 -4.39 29.13 -12.13
CA LEU A 372 -3.60 28.06 -11.50
C LEU A 372 -2.11 28.42 -11.43
N GLN A 373 -1.56 29.03 -12.48
CA GLN A 373 -0.17 29.48 -12.51
C GLN A 373 0.08 30.64 -11.52
N ALA A 374 -0.85 31.58 -11.40
CA ALA A 374 -0.77 32.66 -10.42
C ALA A 374 -0.75 32.11 -8.99
N LEU A 375 -1.66 31.21 -8.63
CA LEU A 375 -1.70 30.54 -7.32
C LEU A 375 -0.46 29.66 -7.09
N GLY A 376 0.01 28.98 -8.13
CA GLY A 376 1.21 28.16 -8.11
C GLY A 376 2.48 28.95 -7.78
N SER A 377 2.53 30.23 -8.19
CA SER A 377 3.67 31.12 -8.00
C SER A 377 3.61 31.91 -6.68
N ASP A 378 2.50 31.87 -5.94
CA ASP A 378 2.32 32.61 -4.69
C ASP A 378 3.01 31.91 -3.51
N ASP A 379 4.07 32.47 -2.94
CA ASP A 379 4.78 31.91 -1.78
C ASP A 379 3.92 31.82 -0.51
N GLY A 380 2.78 32.48 -0.46
CA GLY A 380 1.75 32.38 0.59
C GLY A 380 0.94 31.08 0.51
N VAL A 381 1.03 30.33 -0.59
CA VAL A 381 0.28 29.10 -0.85
C VAL A 381 1.17 27.89 -0.76
N ASP A 382 0.76 26.86 -0.01
CA ASP A 382 1.49 25.60 0.15
C ASP A 382 0.83 24.42 -0.60
N ILE A 383 -0.49 24.47 -0.76
CA ILE A 383 -1.32 23.43 -1.36
C ILE A 383 -2.38 24.09 -2.25
N ILE A 384 -2.71 23.46 -3.38
CA ILE A 384 -3.81 23.91 -4.24
C ILE A 384 -4.87 22.80 -4.30
N LEU A 385 -6.09 23.12 -3.87
CA LEU A 385 -7.28 22.29 -4.07
C LEU A 385 -8.09 22.91 -5.22
N MET A 386 -8.36 22.13 -6.27
CA MET A 386 -9.07 22.67 -7.42
C MET A 386 -10.25 21.80 -7.85
N THR A 387 -11.35 22.43 -8.23
CA THR A 387 -12.45 21.75 -8.90
C THR A 387 -12.42 22.10 -10.38
N THR A 388 -12.79 21.19 -11.24
CA THR A 388 -12.97 21.50 -12.66
C THR A 388 -14.36 21.09 -13.12
N GLY A 389 -15.01 21.97 -13.89
CA GLY A 389 -16.31 21.71 -14.51
C GLY A 389 -16.23 20.90 -15.81
N SER A 390 -15.05 20.78 -16.39
CA SER A 390 -14.86 20.07 -17.67
C SER A 390 -13.46 19.49 -17.74
N TRP A 391 -13.38 18.18 -17.94
CA TRP A 391 -12.12 17.48 -18.12
C TRP A 391 -12.14 16.74 -19.47
N GLN A 392 -11.82 17.45 -20.55
CA GLN A 392 -11.61 16.82 -21.84
C GLN A 392 -10.13 16.42 -21.98
N PRO A 393 -9.77 15.36 -22.74
CA PRO A 393 -8.39 14.89 -22.87
C PRO A 393 -7.38 15.99 -23.22
N ASP A 394 -7.72 16.89 -24.12
CA ASP A 394 -6.86 18.03 -24.49
C ASP A 394 -6.67 19.04 -23.35
N TYR A 395 -7.65 19.15 -22.47
CA TYR A 395 -7.58 20.05 -21.33
C TYR A 395 -6.66 19.49 -20.24
N ALA A 396 -6.71 18.19 -20.00
CA ALA A 396 -5.79 17.51 -19.08
C ALA A 396 -4.34 17.78 -19.45
N ASN A 397 -3.98 17.63 -20.73
CA ASN A 397 -2.63 17.89 -21.19
C ASN A 397 -2.21 19.35 -21.00
N LYS A 398 -3.10 20.31 -21.21
CA LYS A 398 -2.82 21.75 -21.01
C LYS A 398 -2.64 22.11 -19.53
N VAL A 399 -3.46 21.51 -18.64
CA VAL A 399 -3.28 21.66 -17.19
C VAL A 399 -1.96 21.06 -16.75
N LEU A 400 -1.59 19.87 -17.23
CA LEU A 400 -0.30 19.25 -16.95
C LEU A 400 0.89 20.13 -17.41
N GLU A 401 0.79 20.74 -18.60
CA GLU A 401 1.78 21.71 -19.06
C GLU A 401 1.86 22.94 -18.15
N ALA A 402 0.71 23.50 -17.75
CA ALA A 402 0.64 24.64 -16.85
C ALA A 402 1.23 24.35 -15.46
N MET A 403 1.19 23.11 -15.03
CA MET A 403 1.80 22.66 -13.76
C MET A 403 3.32 22.53 -13.83
N LYS A 404 3.91 22.48 -15.03
CA LYS A 404 5.38 22.45 -15.16
C LYS A 404 5.98 23.66 -14.46
N GLY A 405 6.76 23.40 -13.40
CA GLY A 405 7.36 24.45 -12.55
C GLY A 405 6.63 24.71 -11.24
N ILE A 406 5.39 24.28 -11.07
CA ILE A 406 4.68 24.34 -9.78
C ILE A 406 5.16 23.17 -8.91
N ARG A 407 5.82 23.51 -7.79
CA ARG A 407 6.37 22.51 -6.84
C ARG A 407 5.45 22.25 -5.65
N LYS A 408 4.18 22.61 -5.76
CA LYS A 408 3.16 22.45 -4.71
C LYS A 408 2.27 21.26 -5.05
N PRO A 409 1.75 20.52 -4.06
CA PRO A 409 0.75 19.49 -4.31
C PRO A 409 -0.52 20.14 -4.87
N ILE A 410 -1.03 19.56 -5.96
CA ILE A 410 -2.29 19.97 -6.58
C ILE A 410 -3.26 18.79 -6.47
N VAL A 411 -4.39 19.04 -5.82
CA VAL A 411 -5.46 18.07 -5.64
C VAL A 411 -6.62 18.47 -6.52
N LEU A 412 -6.95 17.62 -7.47
CA LEU A 412 -8.12 17.79 -8.33
C LEU A 412 -9.34 17.11 -7.70
N ILE A 413 -10.42 17.87 -7.56
CA ILE A 413 -11.69 17.38 -7.04
C ILE A 413 -12.70 17.29 -8.18
N THR A 414 -13.13 16.06 -8.51
CA THR A 414 -14.16 15.80 -9.51
C THR A 414 -15.54 15.72 -8.87
N THR A 415 -16.54 16.22 -9.58
CA THR A 415 -17.93 16.17 -9.07
C THR A 415 -18.63 14.86 -9.48
N PRO A 416 -19.68 14.42 -8.75
CA PRO A 416 -20.46 13.25 -9.14
C PRO A 416 -21.04 13.33 -10.54
N ALA A 417 -21.43 14.53 -10.99
CA ALA A 417 -21.97 14.75 -12.34
C ALA A 417 -20.93 14.46 -13.42
N MET A 418 -19.66 14.72 -13.16
CA MET A 418 -18.58 14.46 -14.14
C MET A 418 -18.38 12.98 -14.39
N ARG A 419 -18.54 12.13 -13.36
CA ARG A 419 -18.40 10.67 -13.48
C ARG A 419 -19.44 10.03 -14.40
N VAL A 420 -20.60 10.65 -14.54
CA VAL A 420 -21.68 10.12 -15.37
C VAL A 420 -21.49 10.50 -16.85
N VAL A 421 -20.80 11.60 -17.10
CA VAL A 421 -20.78 12.23 -18.45
C VAL A 421 -19.41 12.11 -19.12
N MET A 422 -18.36 11.76 -18.38
CA MET A 422 -16.96 11.81 -18.87
C MET A 422 -16.16 10.59 -18.46
N GLU A 423 -15.17 10.25 -19.28
CA GLU A 423 -14.13 9.30 -18.86
C GLU A 423 -13.35 9.86 -17.67
N GLU A 424 -13.23 9.04 -16.63
CA GLU A 424 -12.61 9.47 -15.37
C GLU A 424 -11.12 9.76 -15.59
N PRO A 425 -10.64 10.97 -15.22
CA PRO A 425 -9.23 11.29 -15.38
C PRO A 425 -8.37 10.39 -14.46
N LYS A 426 -7.21 9.98 -14.95
CA LYS A 426 -6.24 9.21 -14.16
C LYS A 426 -5.28 10.15 -13.42
N PRO A 427 -4.87 9.81 -12.18
CA PRO A 427 -3.83 10.56 -11.48
C PRO A 427 -2.51 10.53 -12.28
N VAL A 428 -1.75 11.60 -12.17
CA VAL A 428 -0.43 11.73 -12.80
C VAL A 428 0.54 12.42 -11.85
N LYS A 429 1.83 12.29 -12.07
CA LYS A 429 2.83 12.94 -11.21
C LYS A 429 2.53 14.43 -11.04
N GLY A 430 2.37 14.87 -9.79
CA GLY A 430 2.00 16.23 -9.39
C GLY A 430 0.50 16.46 -9.18
N ILE A 431 -0.39 15.53 -9.64
CA ILE A 431 -1.85 15.63 -9.47
C ILE A 431 -2.42 14.35 -8.87
N ALA A 432 -3.09 14.47 -7.73
CA ALA A 432 -3.98 13.43 -7.21
C ALA A 432 -5.44 13.82 -7.45
N ILE A 433 -6.32 12.82 -7.59
CA ILE A 433 -7.72 13.03 -7.97
C ILE A 433 -8.63 12.44 -6.92
N TYR A 434 -9.55 13.25 -6.41
CA TYR A 434 -10.53 12.84 -5.43
C TYR A 434 -11.95 13.25 -5.86
N HIS A 435 -12.94 12.53 -5.35
CA HIS A 435 -14.34 12.75 -5.72
C HIS A 435 -15.13 13.55 -4.70
N ASP A 436 -14.45 13.97 -3.64
CA ASP A 436 -15.05 14.69 -2.52
C ASP A 436 -14.04 15.68 -1.94
N GLY A 437 -14.49 16.93 -1.72
CA GLY A 437 -13.66 17.98 -1.14
C GLY A 437 -13.20 17.69 0.29
N ARG A 438 -14.03 16.98 1.07
CA ARG A 438 -13.69 16.58 2.43
C ARG A 438 -12.55 15.55 2.44
N ARG A 439 -12.60 14.53 1.55
CA ARG A 439 -11.49 13.56 1.37
C ARG A 439 -10.21 14.26 0.93
N ALA A 440 -10.31 15.21 0.00
CA ALA A 440 -9.18 16.01 -0.47
C ALA A 440 -8.53 16.82 0.67
N ALA A 441 -9.31 17.52 1.48
CA ALA A 441 -8.83 18.26 2.63
C ALA A 441 -8.21 17.35 3.70
N GLN A 442 -8.83 16.21 4.00
CA GLN A 442 -8.30 15.21 4.93
C GLN A 442 -6.92 14.69 4.49
N VAL A 443 -6.78 14.34 3.23
CA VAL A 443 -5.53 13.89 2.65
C VAL A 443 -4.45 14.97 2.72
N ALA A 444 -4.76 16.20 2.34
CA ALA A 444 -3.84 17.33 2.43
C ALA A 444 -3.37 17.55 3.88
N SER A 445 -4.27 17.46 4.85
CA SER A 445 -3.94 17.55 6.28
C SER A 445 -2.99 16.43 6.73
N ARG A 446 -3.20 15.19 6.27
CA ARG A 446 -2.29 14.07 6.58
C ARG A 446 -0.90 14.25 5.97
N MET A 447 -0.81 14.79 4.76
CA MET A 447 0.48 15.12 4.15
C MET A 447 1.22 16.22 4.93
N VAL A 448 0.53 17.25 5.39
CA VAL A 448 1.09 18.31 6.25
C VAL A 448 1.59 17.73 7.57
N ALA A 449 0.79 16.90 8.25
CA ALA A 449 1.17 16.26 9.50
C ALA A 449 2.43 15.39 9.34
N TYR A 450 2.51 14.59 8.28
CA TYR A 450 3.68 13.79 7.96
C TYR A 450 4.91 14.63 7.67
N GLN A 451 4.78 15.71 6.89
CA GLN A 451 5.89 16.62 6.61
C GLN A 451 6.41 17.31 7.87
N ARG A 452 5.54 17.76 8.76
CA ARG A 452 5.92 18.33 10.06
C ARG A 452 6.72 17.31 10.88
N TYR A 453 6.26 16.07 10.96
CA TYR A 453 6.97 14.99 11.64
C TYR A 453 8.38 14.78 11.06
N ARG A 454 8.53 14.73 9.74
CA ARG A 454 9.84 14.57 9.07
C ARG A 454 10.82 15.71 9.36
N CYS A 455 10.31 16.93 9.52
CA CYS A 455 11.12 18.12 9.80
C CYS A 455 11.45 18.29 11.29
N GLY A 456 11.01 17.38 12.17
CA GLY A 456 11.28 17.44 13.61
C GLY A 456 10.36 18.37 14.37
N GLY A 457 9.16 18.66 13.81
CA GLY A 457 8.08 19.45 14.42
C GLY A 457 7.14 18.61 15.29
#